data_d28473addeeb94d1d191bd4be6f9aac4
#
_entry.id   d28473addeeb94d1d191bd4be6f9aac4
#
_cell.length_a   1.000
_cell.length_b   1.000
_cell.length_c   1.000
_cell.angle_alpha   90.00
_cell.angle_beta   90.00
_cell.angle_gamma   90.00
#
_symmetry.space_group_name_H-M   'P 1'
#
loop_
_entity.id
_entity.type
_entity.pdbx_description
1 polymer ?
#
loop_
_entity_poly.entity_id
_entity_poly.type
_entity_poly.pdbx_seq_one_letter_code
_entity_poly.pdbx_strand_id
1 'polypeptide(L)'
;MLKICDGNKACSDIAYYFSEISSIYPITPSSPMASNIDSLSKDKLNLYGDSVKVIEMQSEAGASGALHGALISGSLASTYTASQGLLLMLPNMYKIAGEMLPGVIHVAARTIATNALSIFGDHSDIYAARPTGFAMLASSNVEEAQNLA
;
A
#
# COMPACT_ATOMS: atom_id res chain seq x y z
N MET A 1 20.53 5.81 13.54
CA MET A 1 19.90 5.89 14.88
C MET A 1 18.83 4.79 14.94
N LEU A 2 18.91 3.89 15.92
CA LEU A 2 17.90 2.84 16.10
C LEU A 2 16.61 3.46 16.66
N LYS A 3 15.47 3.08 16.09
CA LYS A 3 14.13 3.50 16.55
C LYS A 3 13.29 2.25 16.83
N ILE A 4 12.46 2.32 17.86
CA ILE A 4 11.44 1.31 18.11
C ILE A 4 10.19 1.74 17.31
N CYS A 5 9.75 0.89 16.38
CA CYS A 5 8.55 1.10 15.58
C CYS A 5 7.94 -0.25 15.19
N ASP A 6 6.72 -0.23 14.71
CA ASP A 6 6.06 -1.39 14.10
C ASP A 6 6.34 -1.48 12.60
N GLY A 7 5.90 -2.56 11.96
CA GLY A 7 6.08 -2.78 10.53
C GLY A 7 5.35 -1.75 9.66
N ASN A 8 4.18 -1.27 10.06
CA ASN A 8 3.45 -0.24 9.31
C ASN A 8 4.26 1.06 9.22
N LYS A 9 4.85 1.48 10.35
CA LYS A 9 5.67 2.69 10.37
C LYS A 9 6.96 2.51 9.59
N ALA A 10 7.65 1.40 9.78
CA ALA A 10 8.89 1.10 9.07
C ALA A 10 8.68 1.11 7.55
N CYS A 11 7.64 0.43 7.08
CA CYS A 11 7.26 0.36 5.68
C CYS A 11 6.89 1.75 5.12
N SER A 12 5.97 2.46 5.78
CA SER A 12 5.47 3.74 5.26
C SER A 12 6.52 4.86 5.31
N ASP A 13 7.45 4.85 6.26
CA ASP A 13 8.56 5.81 6.29
C ASP A 13 9.43 5.70 5.01
N ILE A 14 9.65 4.49 4.50
CA ILE A 14 10.41 4.28 3.26
C ILE A 14 9.54 4.52 2.03
N ALA A 15 8.33 3.98 2.00
CA ALA A 15 7.40 4.17 0.89
C ALA A 15 7.18 5.66 0.57
N TYR A 16 7.19 6.53 1.60
CA TYR A 16 7.08 7.96 1.42
C TYR A 16 8.16 8.53 0.50
N TYR A 17 9.41 8.15 0.74
CA TYR A 17 10.54 8.71 -0.01
C TYR A 17 10.54 8.32 -1.49
N PHE A 18 9.95 7.17 -1.84
CA PHE A 18 9.89 6.67 -3.20
C PHE A 18 8.56 6.92 -3.91
N SER A 19 7.61 7.61 -3.27
CA SER A 19 6.31 7.95 -3.86
C SER A 19 6.24 9.43 -4.23
N GLU A 20 5.60 9.73 -5.36
CA GLU A 20 5.14 11.07 -5.73
C GLU A 20 3.65 11.22 -5.40
N ILE A 21 2.89 10.13 -5.54
CA ILE A 21 1.46 10.08 -5.25
C ILE A 21 1.17 8.87 -4.35
N SER A 22 0.37 9.09 -3.32
CA SER A 22 -0.21 8.02 -2.49
C SER A 22 -1.73 8.11 -2.53
N SER A 23 -2.36 7.12 -3.11
CA SER A 23 -3.82 6.99 -3.09
C SER A 23 -4.24 6.11 -1.92
N ILE A 24 -5.12 6.62 -1.06
CA ILE A 24 -5.46 5.95 0.18
C ILE A 24 -6.96 5.74 0.36
N TYR A 25 -7.31 4.65 1.01
CA TYR A 25 -8.58 4.42 1.68
C TYR A 25 -8.29 3.52 2.88
N PRO A 26 -8.23 4.10 4.10
CA PRO A 26 -7.72 3.39 5.28
C PRO A 26 -8.55 2.17 5.66
N ILE A 27 -7.87 1.04 5.91
CA ILE A 27 -8.46 -0.19 6.42
C ILE A 27 -7.54 -0.81 7.48
N THR A 28 -8.09 -1.33 8.58
CA THR A 28 -7.33 -2.02 9.63
C THR A 28 -6.77 -3.36 9.12
N PRO A 29 -5.47 -3.68 9.39
CA PRO A 29 -4.50 -2.98 10.22
C PRO A 29 -3.55 -2.05 9.44
N SER A 30 -3.79 -1.77 8.15
CA SER A 30 -2.93 -0.93 7.31
C SER A 30 -3.14 0.59 7.50
N SER A 31 -4.21 1.01 8.17
CA SER A 31 -4.54 2.44 8.38
C SER A 31 -3.38 3.29 8.92
N PRO A 32 -2.52 2.80 9.84
CA PRO A 32 -1.38 3.58 10.30
C PRO A 32 -0.38 3.94 9.21
N MET A 33 -0.24 3.12 8.16
CA MET A 33 0.60 3.47 7.00
C MET A 33 0.06 4.70 6.28
N ALA A 34 -1.22 4.70 5.93
CA ALA A 34 -1.87 5.82 5.27
C ALA A 34 -1.79 7.11 6.11
N SER A 35 -2.07 7.02 7.41
CA SER A 35 -1.99 8.15 8.34
C SER A 35 -0.56 8.70 8.47
N ASN A 36 0.45 7.84 8.46
CA ASN A 36 1.85 8.25 8.51
C ASN A 36 2.25 9.00 7.23
N ILE A 37 1.85 8.51 6.05
CA ILE A 37 2.08 9.18 4.78
C ILE A 37 1.45 10.58 4.75
N ASP A 38 0.19 10.72 5.17
CA ASP A 38 -0.49 12.01 5.27
C ASP A 38 0.23 12.96 6.24
N SER A 39 0.71 12.44 7.35
CA SER A 39 1.49 13.23 8.31
C SER A 39 2.81 13.70 7.72
N LEU A 40 3.57 12.82 7.06
CA LEU A 40 4.86 13.14 6.47
C LEU A 40 4.72 14.16 5.32
N SER A 41 3.64 14.09 4.55
CA SER A 41 3.41 14.99 3.39
C SER A 41 3.32 16.46 3.76
N LYS A 42 3.07 16.77 5.04
CA LYS A 42 2.97 18.15 5.54
C LYS A 42 4.33 18.81 5.76
N ASP A 43 5.34 18.02 6.13
CA ASP A 43 6.62 18.55 6.62
C ASP A 43 7.85 17.95 5.94
N LYS A 44 7.69 16.94 5.11
CA LYS A 44 8.80 16.21 4.48
C LYS A 44 8.76 16.29 2.96
N LEU A 45 9.93 16.20 2.37
CA LEU A 45 10.08 16.02 0.94
C LEU A 45 10.48 14.56 0.64
N ASN A 46 10.03 14.05 -0.48
CA ASN A 46 10.43 12.75 -1.02
C ASN A 46 11.85 12.86 -1.64
N LEU A 47 12.34 11.78 -2.25
CA LEU A 47 13.67 11.77 -2.90
C LEU A 47 13.76 12.66 -4.14
N TYR A 48 12.63 13.09 -4.69
CA TYR A 48 12.56 13.95 -5.88
C TYR A 48 12.50 15.44 -5.54
N GLY A 49 12.42 15.77 -4.25
CA GLY A 49 12.39 17.16 -3.75
C GLY A 49 10.99 17.75 -3.62
N ASP A 50 9.94 16.92 -3.73
CA ASP A 50 8.55 17.34 -3.60
C ASP A 50 7.86 16.66 -2.42
N SER A 51 6.77 17.23 -1.94
CA SER A 51 5.90 16.54 -0.98
C SER A 51 5.01 15.52 -1.72
N VAL A 52 4.81 14.34 -1.10
CA VAL A 52 3.93 13.32 -1.65
C VAL A 52 2.50 13.84 -1.71
N LYS A 53 1.86 13.75 -2.87
CA LYS A 53 0.45 14.09 -3.02
C LYS A 53 -0.41 12.95 -2.50
N VAL A 54 -1.08 13.17 -1.37
CA VAL A 54 -2.00 12.20 -0.78
C VAL A 54 -3.40 12.43 -1.33
N ILE A 55 -4.02 11.37 -1.84
CA ILE A 55 -5.38 11.40 -2.41
C ILE A 55 -6.22 10.37 -1.65
N GLU A 56 -7.14 10.85 -0.82
CA GLU A 56 -8.11 9.99 -0.16
C GLU A 56 -9.30 9.71 -1.08
N MET A 57 -9.61 8.44 -1.25
CA MET A 57 -10.65 7.97 -2.15
C MET A 57 -11.90 7.51 -1.38
N GLN A 58 -12.93 7.07 -2.10
CA GLN A 58 -14.20 6.63 -1.53
C GLN A 58 -14.26 5.12 -1.25
N SER A 59 -13.27 4.39 -1.74
CA SER A 59 -13.14 2.93 -1.57
C SER A 59 -11.75 2.47 -1.99
N GLU A 60 -11.39 1.24 -1.63
CA GLU A 60 -10.14 0.62 -2.07
C GLU A 60 -10.11 0.44 -3.61
N ALA A 61 -11.24 0.14 -4.23
CA ALA A 61 -11.34 0.09 -5.69
C ALA A 61 -11.02 1.47 -6.31
N GLY A 62 -11.51 2.55 -5.69
CA GLY A 62 -11.18 3.92 -6.07
C GLY A 62 -9.69 4.22 -5.86
N ALA A 63 -9.12 3.81 -4.72
CA ALA A 63 -7.70 4.00 -4.44
C ALA A 63 -6.80 3.30 -5.47
N SER A 64 -7.12 2.05 -5.84
CA SER A 64 -6.39 1.34 -6.89
C SER A 64 -6.60 1.93 -8.28
N GLY A 65 -7.77 2.51 -8.56
CA GLY A 65 -8.02 3.25 -9.80
C GLY A 65 -7.20 4.53 -9.89
N ALA A 66 -7.10 5.29 -8.79
CA ALA A 66 -6.25 6.48 -8.70
C ALA A 66 -4.76 6.12 -8.80
N LEU A 67 -4.32 5.02 -8.16
CA LEU A 67 -2.99 4.44 -8.33
C LEU A 67 -2.69 4.17 -9.80
N HIS A 68 -3.58 3.45 -10.49
CA HIS A 68 -3.43 3.12 -11.91
C HIS A 68 -3.31 4.39 -12.77
N GLY A 69 -4.18 5.39 -12.57
CA GLY A 69 -4.12 6.66 -13.30
C GLY A 69 -2.81 7.42 -13.07
N ALA A 70 -2.30 7.45 -11.85
CA ALA A 70 -1.01 8.05 -11.51
C ALA A 70 0.15 7.35 -12.24
N LEU A 71 0.15 6.02 -12.25
CA LEU A 71 1.18 5.22 -12.93
C LEU A 71 1.18 5.43 -14.45
N ILE A 72 0.00 5.49 -15.09
CA ILE A 72 -0.12 5.80 -16.53
C ILE A 72 0.44 7.20 -16.83
N SER A 73 0.28 8.16 -15.93
CA SER A 73 0.83 9.51 -16.13
C SER A 73 2.36 9.58 -15.91
N GLY A 74 2.99 8.47 -15.53
CA GLY A 74 4.43 8.37 -15.32
C GLY A 74 4.90 8.68 -13.90
N SER A 75 3.98 8.89 -12.96
CA SER A 75 4.32 9.12 -11.55
C SER A 75 4.60 7.82 -10.82
N LEU A 76 5.56 7.83 -9.89
CA LEU A 76 5.71 6.74 -8.92
C LEU A 76 4.62 6.86 -7.86
N ALA A 77 3.85 5.80 -7.69
CA ALA A 77 2.68 5.83 -6.84
C ALA A 77 2.53 4.57 -5.99
N SER A 78 1.98 4.76 -4.80
CA SER A 78 1.74 3.70 -3.81
C SER A 78 0.33 3.74 -3.22
N THR A 79 -0.10 2.61 -2.67
CA THR A 79 -1.33 2.50 -1.86
C THR A 79 -1.14 1.48 -0.74
N TYR A 80 -2.02 1.53 0.27
CA TYR A 80 -1.93 0.76 1.50
C TYR A 80 -3.26 0.10 1.80
N THR A 81 -3.27 -1.22 2.01
CA THR A 81 -4.52 -1.95 2.16
C THR A 81 -4.37 -3.23 3.00
N ALA A 82 -5.46 -3.93 3.19
CA ALA A 82 -5.57 -5.22 3.87
C ALA A 82 -6.85 -5.95 3.45
N SER A 83 -6.88 -7.28 3.55
CA SER A 83 -8.10 -8.11 3.52
C SER A 83 -9.05 -7.78 2.35
N GLN A 84 -10.31 -7.49 2.63
CA GLN A 84 -11.32 -7.12 1.62
C GLN A 84 -10.90 -5.94 0.77
N GLY A 85 -10.12 -5.00 1.32
CA GLY A 85 -9.60 -3.88 0.56
C GLY A 85 -8.71 -4.33 -0.59
N LEU A 86 -7.81 -5.31 -0.34
CA LEU A 86 -7.00 -5.90 -1.40
C LEU A 86 -7.87 -6.63 -2.44
N LEU A 87 -8.92 -7.33 -2.01
CA LEU A 87 -9.85 -7.99 -2.93
C LEU A 87 -10.55 -7.00 -3.87
N LEU A 88 -10.92 -5.81 -3.36
CA LEU A 88 -11.53 -4.76 -4.17
C LEU A 88 -10.55 -4.12 -5.16
N MET A 89 -9.25 -4.27 -4.94
CA MET A 89 -8.20 -3.79 -5.86
C MET A 89 -7.89 -4.78 -7.00
N LEU A 90 -8.27 -6.06 -6.90
CA LEU A 90 -7.89 -7.11 -7.84
C LEU A 90 -8.10 -6.75 -9.33
N PRO A 91 -9.24 -6.19 -9.76
CA PRO A 91 -9.45 -5.84 -11.16
C PRO A 91 -8.40 -4.85 -11.69
N ASN A 92 -8.05 -3.84 -10.89
CA ASN A 92 -7.01 -2.87 -11.25
C ASN A 92 -5.61 -3.48 -11.15
N MET A 93 -5.35 -4.40 -10.22
CA MET A 93 -4.08 -5.11 -10.14
C MET A 93 -3.78 -5.89 -11.42
N TYR A 94 -4.76 -6.64 -11.96
CA TYR A 94 -4.60 -7.31 -13.26
C TYR A 94 -4.22 -6.33 -14.37
N LYS A 95 -4.85 -5.16 -14.37
CA LYS A 95 -4.61 -4.13 -15.38
C LYS A 95 -3.21 -3.52 -15.23
N ILE A 96 -2.85 -3.10 -14.03
CA ILE A 96 -1.52 -2.53 -13.73
C ILE A 96 -0.40 -3.53 -14.09
N ALA A 97 -0.56 -4.80 -13.69
CA ALA A 97 0.40 -5.86 -14.01
C ALA A 97 0.49 -6.13 -15.52
N GLY A 98 -0.66 -6.21 -16.22
CA GLY A 98 -0.72 -6.42 -17.66
C GLY A 98 -0.11 -5.28 -18.48
N GLU A 99 -0.15 -4.06 -17.96
CA GLU A 99 0.47 -2.87 -18.54
C GLU A 99 1.93 -2.67 -18.09
N MET A 100 2.44 -3.56 -17.22
CA MET A 100 3.80 -3.51 -16.65
C MET A 100 4.14 -2.17 -15.97
N LEU A 101 3.17 -1.58 -15.28
CA LEU A 101 3.34 -0.31 -14.60
C LEU A 101 4.01 -0.51 -13.22
N PRO A 102 4.92 0.39 -12.79
CA PRO A 102 5.72 0.24 -11.58
C PRO A 102 4.96 0.67 -10.32
N GLY A 103 3.80 0.08 -10.04
CA GLY A 103 2.98 0.39 -8.86
C GLY A 103 3.34 -0.47 -7.65
N VAL A 104 3.28 0.12 -6.46
CA VAL A 104 3.51 -0.58 -5.20
C VAL A 104 2.24 -0.57 -4.36
N ILE A 105 1.86 -1.75 -3.88
CA ILE A 105 0.73 -1.96 -2.96
C ILE A 105 1.29 -2.56 -1.67
N HIS A 106 1.26 -1.80 -0.59
CA HIS A 106 1.69 -2.25 0.73
C HIS A 106 0.51 -2.89 1.46
N VAL A 107 0.69 -4.13 1.87
CA VAL A 107 -0.39 -4.92 2.46
C VAL A 107 -0.03 -5.33 3.89
N ALA A 108 -0.81 -4.87 4.86
CA ALA A 108 -0.80 -5.44 6.20
C ALA A 108 -1.76 -6.63 6.20
N ALA A 109 -1.26 -7.79 5.83
CA ALA A 109 -2.06 -8.99 5.53
C ALA A 109 -2.99 -9.37 6.69
N ARG A 110 -4.27 -9.54 6.38
CA ARG A 110 -5.35 -9.82 7.32
C ARG A 110 -6.30 -10.87 6.73
N THR A 111 -6.83 -11.72 7.61
CA THR A 111 -7.84 -12.71 7.20
C THR A 111 -9.01 -12.07 6.46
N ILE A 112 -9.51 -12.75 5.45
CA ILE A 112 -10.72 -12.34 4.73
C ILE A 112 -11.94 -12.60 5.61
N ALA A 113 -12.79 -11.59 5.78
CA ALA A 113 -14.05 -11.76 6.51
C ALA A 113 -14.99 -12.69 5.74
N THR A 114 -15.53 -13.67 6.44
CA THR A 114 -16.55 -14.61 5.92
C THR A 114 -17.86 -14.40 6.68
N ASN A 115 -18.17 -15.25 7.66
CA ASN A 115 -19.35 -15.08 8.53
C ASN A 115 -19.11 -14.08 9.68
N ALA A 116 -17.86 -13.80 10.00
CA ALA A 116 -17.46 -12.86 11.03
C ALA A 116 -16.24 -12.04 10.59
N LEU A 117 -16.15 -10.81 11.08
CA LEU A 117 -14.97 -9.97 10.91
C LEU A 117 -13.88 -10.43 11.87
N SER A 118 -12.66 -10.54 11.38
CA SER A 118 -11.45 -10.72 12.17
C SER A 118 -10.37 -9.75 11.70
N ILE A 119 -9.56 -9.25 12.63
CA ILE A 119 -8.43 -8.36 12.34
C ILE A 119 -7.08 -9.08 12.48
N PHE A 120 -7.09 -10.39 12.76
CA PHE A 120 -5.86 -11.16 12.90
C PHE A 120 -5.09 -11.28 11.59
N GLY A 121 -3.75 -11.29 11.72
CA GLY A 121 -2.84 -11.53 10.61
C GLY A 121 -3.07 -12.90 9.98
N ASP A 122 -3.23 -12.93 8.68
CA ASP A 122 -3.47 -14.12 7.88
C ASP A 122 -3.05 -13.79 6.43
N HIS A 123 -2.81 -14.79 5.61
CA HIS A 123 -2.38 -14.62 4.22
C HIS A 123 -3.47 -14.91 3.18
N SER A 124 -4.73 -15.09 3.60
CA SER A 124 -5.82 -15.39 2.68
C SER A 124 -6.06 -14.31 1.63
N ASP A 125 -5.90 -13.04 2.00
CA ASP A 125 -5.98 -11.90 1.10
C ASP A 125 -4.85 -11.90 0.05
N ILE A 126 -3.61 -12.16 0.47
CA ILE A 126 -2.45 -12.28 -0.42
C ILE A 126 -2.62 -13.46 -1.38
N TYR A 127 -3.09 -14.62 -0.88
CA TYR A 127 -3.35 -15.78 -1.74
C TYR A 127 -4.41 -15.48 -2.79
N ALA A 128 -5.44 -14.72 -2.47
CA ALA A 128 -6.46 -14.29 -3.43
C ALA A 128 -5.88 -13.35 -4.51
N ALA A 129 -4.89 -12.54 -4.17
CA ALA A 129 -4.22 -11.61 -5.10
C ALA A 129 -3.15 -12.29 -5.98
N ARG A 130 -2.71 -13.51 -5.64
CA ARG A 130 -1.62 -14.22 -6.30
C ARG A 130 -1.73 -14.29 -7.84
N PRO A 131 -2.92 -14.52 -8.45
CA PRO A 131 -3.01 -14.67 -9.90
C PRO A 131 -2.97 -13.35 -10.67
N THR A 132 -2.88 -12.19 -10.00
CA THR A 132 -2.95 -10.87 -10.67
C THR A 132 -1.72 -10.52 -11.52
N GLY A 133 -0.58 -11.19 -11.28
CA GLY A 133 0.67 -10.91 -11.98
C GLY A 133 1.62 -9.96 -11.24
N PHE A 134 1.22 -9.42 -10.09
CA PHE A 134 2.12 -8.65 -9.22
C PHE A 134 3.23 -9.54 -8.66
N ALA A 135 4.45 -9.00 -8.61
CA ALA A 135 5.49 -9.58 -7.78
C ALA A 135 5.11 -9.46 -6.31
N MET A 136 5.31 -10.52 -5.53
CA MET A 136 4.94 -10.56 -4.12
C MET A 136 6.19 -10.73 -3.26
N LEU A 137 6.38 -9.78 -2.34
CA LEU A 137 7.45 -9.81 -1.34
C LEU A 137 6.81 -9.88 0.05
N ALA A 138 7.32 -10.75 0.90
CA ALA A 138 6.81 -10.92 2.27
C ALA A 138 7.94 -10.70 3.27
N SER A 139 7.70 -9.85 4.25
CA SER A 139 8.63 -9.59 5.36
C SER A 139 8.28 -10.45 6.56
N SER A 140 9.29 -10.95 7.26
CA SER A 140 9.15 -11.72 8.50
C SER A 140 9.37 -10.88 9.76
N ASN A 141 9.94 -9.69 9.61
CA ASN A 141 10.24 -8.78 10.72
C ASN A 141 10.23 -7.32 10.25
N VAL A 142 10.38 -6.40 11.20
CA VAL A 142 10.30 -4.94 10.95
C VAL A 142 11.42 -4.44 10.05
N GLU A 143 12.63 -4.97 10.20
CA GLU A 143 13.78 -4.60 9.37
C GLU A 143 13.58 -5.02 7.92
N GLU A 144 13.08 -6.23 7.69
CA GLU A 144 12.72 -6.68 6.35
C GLU A 144 11.57 -5.86 5.75
N ALA A 145 10.56 -5.50 6.54
CA ALA A 145 9.47 -4.64 6.07
C ALA A 145 10.00 -3.28 5.60
N GLN A 146 10.99 -2.72 6.29
CA GLN A 146 11.66 -1.50 5.88
C GLN A 146 12.49 -1.68 4.59
N ASN A 147 13.22 -2.79 4.49
CA ASN A 147 14.13 -3.02 3.37
C ASN A 147 13.43 -3.41 2.07
N LEU A 148 12.22 -3.97 2.16
CA LEU A 148 11.41 -4.39 1.02
C LEU A 148 10.45 -3.29 0.54
N ALA A 149 10.17 -2.29 1.38
CA ALA A 149 9.32 -1.15 1.04
C ALA A 149 10.06 -0.17 0.15
#